data_18bcb393cd870c278fee4891657649b2
#
_entry.id   18bcb393cd870c278fee4891657649b2
#
_cell.length_a   1.000
_cell.length_b   1.000
_cell.length_c   1.000
_cell.angle_alpha   90.00
_cell.angle_beta   90.00
_cell.angle_gamma   90.00
#
_symmetry.space_group_name_H-M   'P 1'
#
loop_
_entity.id
_entity.type
_entity.pdbx_description
1 polymer ?
#
loop_
_entity_poly.entity_id
_entity_poly.type
_entity_poly.pdbx_seq_one_letter_code
_entity_poly.pdbx_strand_id
1 'polypeptide(L)'
;LDDLRIRVGSVRTQIGLLSGGERQIVAVARAVRLNLPIMLLDEPTAALGVRETAHVGNILRDLRARGKTILCISHDFDFVFRHADRITVMRLGNSIATRRVAETTRDEIVGLITGAIKGAASEPEPLS
;
A
#
# COMPACT_ATOMS: atom_id res chain seq x y z
N LEU A 1 6.28 14.56 -14.23
CA LEU A 1 5.82 14.85 -12.83
C LEU A 1 4.49 15.60 -12.80
N ASP A 2 4.17 16.36 -13.85
CA ASP A 2 2.88 17.09 -13.93
C ASP A 2 1.67 16.15 -14.00
N ASP A 3 1.81 15.01 -14.65
CA ASP A 3 0.74 14.01 -14.80
C ASP A 3 0.30 13.36 -13.45
N LEU A 4 1.15 13.41 -12.44
CA LEU A 4 0.89 12.83 -11.11
C LEU A 4 0.54 13.88 -10.05
N ARG A 5 0.53 15.18 -10.41
CA ARG A 5 0.30 16.32 -9.50
C ARG A 5 1.12 16.25 -8.20
N ILE A 6 2.34 15.72 -8.28
CA ILE A 6 3.23 15.62 -7.12
C ILE A 6 3.91 16.97 -6.93
N ARG A 7 3.58 17.65 -5.84
CA ARG A 7 4.24 18.88 -5.42
C ARG A 7 5.51 18.51 -4.65
N VAL A 8 6.66 18.61 -5.29
CA VAL A 8 7.97 18.70 -4.62
C VAL A 8 8.39 20.16 -4.68
N GLY A 9 8.89 20.71 -3.60
CA GLY A 9 9.24 22.13 -3.50
C GLY A 9 10.21 22.63 -4.56
N SER A 10 11.09 21.78 -5.09
CA SER A 10 11.92 22.01 -6.27
C SER A 10 12.42 20.71 -6.87
N VAL A 11 12.32 20.55 -8.18
CA VAL A 11 12.85 19.38 -8.92
C VAL A 11 14.38 19.30 -8.83
N ARG A 12 15.05 20.39 -8.46
CA ARG A 12 16.52 20.48 -8.32
C ARG A 12 17.02 20.26 -6.91
N THR A 13 16.14 20.09 -5.93
CA THR A 13 16.55 19.81 -4.54
C THR A 13 17.18 18.42 -4.45
N GLN A 14 18.37 18.33 -3.86
CA GLN A 14 19.01 17.04 -3.62
C GLN A 14 18.14 16.20 -2.68
N ILE A 15 17.98 14.91 -2.99
CA ILE A 15 17.12 13.98 -2.23
C ILE A 15 17.48 13.97 -0.74
N GLY A 16 18.74 14.17 -0.39
CA GLY A 16 19.21 14.25 1.00
C GLY A 16 18.69 15.45 1.80
N LEU A 17 18.21 16.49 1.13
CA LEU A 17 17.64 17.70 1.75
C LEU A 17 16.11 17.65 1.87
N LEU A 18 15.48 16.61 1.33
CA LEU A 18 14.03 16.42 1.41
C LEU A 18 13.64 15.89 2.79
N SER A 19 12.46 16.28 3.26
CA SER A 19 11.82 15.66 4.42
C SER A 19 11.58 14.16 4.18
N GLY A 20 11.34 13.39 5.26
CA GLY A 20 11.00 11.97 5.14
C GLY A 20 9.81 11.73 4.23
N GLY A 21 8.76 12.55 4.36
CA GLY A 21 7.56 12.48 3.53
C GLY A 21 7.82 12.80 2.06
N GLU A 22 8.60 13.83 1.76
CA GLU A 22 8.97 14.18 0.37
C GLU A 22 9.78 13.06 -0.30
N ARG A 23 10.72 12.44 0.43
CA ARG A 23 11.47 11.27 -0.08
C ARG A 23 10.54 10.10 -0.40
N GLN A 24 9.54 9.84 0.45
CA GLN A 24 8.57 8.77 0.24
C GLN A 24 7.72 9.02 -1.02
N ILE A 25 7.23 10.24 -1.20
CA ILE A 25 6.47 10.63 -2.40
C ILE A 25 7.32 10.47 -3.67
N VAL A 26 8.59 10.89 -3.63
CA VAL A 26 9.52 10.71 -4.75
C VAL A 26 9.74 9.23 -5.07
N ALA A 27 9.85 8.37 -4.06
CA ALA A 27 9.99 6.93 -4.25
C ALA A 27 8.76 6.32 -4.95
N VAL A 28 7.55 6.67 -4.51
CA VAL A 28 6.30 6.25 -5.16
C VAL A 28 6.25 6.77 -6.60
N ALA A 29 6.58 8.04 -6.84
CA ALA A 29 6.59 8.62 -8.19
C ALA A 29 7.57 7.90 -9.14
N ARG A 30 8.74 7.51 -8.64
CA ARG A 30 9.71 6.72 -9.43
C ARG A 30 9.15 5.36 -9.82
N ALA A 31 8.52 4.65 -8.88
CA ALA A 31 7.90 3.35 -9.15
C ALA A 31 6.78 3.48 -10.20
N VAL A 32 5.94 4.51 -10.08
CA VAL A 32 4.87 4.80 -11.05
C VAL A 32 5.42 5.09 -12.44
N ARG A 33 6.51 5.86 -12.53
CA ARG A 33 7.13 6.24 -13.81
C ARG A 33 7.69 5.05 -14.59
N LEU A 34 8.08 3.97 -13.91
CA LEU A 34 8.54 2.73 -14.57
C LEU A 34 7.42 2.03 -15.34
N ASN A 35 6.17 2.38 -15.10
CA ASN A 35 4.98 1.86 -15.78
C ASN A 35 4.89 0.32 -15.84
N LEU A 36 5.45 -0.35 -14.85
CA LEU A 36 5.44 -1.80 -14.76
C LEU A 36 4.03 -2.33 -14.47
N PRO A 37 3.70 -3.56 -14.89
CA PRO A 37 2.39 -4.16 -14.63
C PRO A 37 2.17 -4.47 -13.13
N ILE A 38 3.25 -4.73 -12.39
CA ILE A 38 3.22 -5.06 -10.96
C ILE A 38 4.12 -4.08 -10.20
N MET A 39 3.61 -3.53 -9.11
CA MET A 39 4.33 -2.64 -8.21
C MET A 39 4.38 -3.23 -6.81
N LEU A 40 5.56 -3.18 -6.19
CA LEU A 40 5.77 -3.57 -4.80
C LEU A 40 6.07 -2.31 -3.99
N LEU A 41 5.27 -2.06 -2.96
CA LEU A 41 5.38 -0.90 -2.09
C LEU A 41 5.50 -1.37 -0.64
N ASP A 42 6.58 -0.97 0.01
CA ASP A 42 6.82 -1.25 1.42
C ASP A 42 6.62 0.03 2.23
N GLU A 43 5.60 0.02 3.09
CA GLU A 43 5.20 1.14 3.95
C GLU A 43 5.12 2.50 3.22
N PRO A 44 4.37 2.62 2.10
CA PRO A 44 4.42 3.81 1.25
C PRO A 44 3.88 5.08 1.90
N THR A 45 3.22 4.98 3.05
CA THR A 45 2.64 6.10 3.80
C THR A 45 3.34 6.36 5.14
N ALA A 46 4.37 5.59 5.50
CA ALA A 46 5.05 5.67 6.77
C ALA A 46 5.60 7.07 6.99
N ALA A 47 5.89 7.95 7.08
CA ALA A 47 6.41 9.29 7.31
C ALA A 47 5.59 10.40 6.62
N LEU A 48 4.36 10.07 6.20
CA LEU A 48 3.46 11.00 5.53
C LEU A 48 2.41 11.56 6.50
N GLY A 49 2.05 12.83 6.31
CA GLY A 49 0.87 13.42 6.94
C GLY A 49 -0.43 12.95 6.26
N VAL A 50 -1.57 13.38 6.81
CA VAL A 50 -2.89 12.97 6.34
C VAL A 50 -3.12 13.32 4.86
N ARG A 51 -2.69 14.50 4.42
CA ARG A 51 -2.87 14.98 3.04
C ARG A 51 -2.02 14.16 2.06
N GLU A 52 -0.78 13.92 2.41
CA GLU A 52 0.17 13.15 1.61
C GLU A 52 -0.27 11.69 1.50
N THR A 53 -0.73 11.09 2.59
CA THR A 53 -1.29 9.74 2.61
C THR A 53 -2.51 9.63 1.69
N ALA A 54 -3.43 10.59 1.75
CA ALA A 54 -4.58 10.64 0.85
C ALA A 54 -4.15 10.78 -0.63
N HIS A 55 -3.11 11.56 -0.90
CA HIS A 55 -2.57 11.73 -2.24
C HIS A 55 -1.98 10.43 -2.80
N VAL A 56 -1.17 9.72 -2.01
CA VAL A 56 -0.65 8.38 -2.37
C VAL A 56 -1.81 7.42 -2.64
N GLY A 57 -2.82 7.39 -1.79
CA GLY A 57 -4.00 6.55 -1.98
C GLY A 57 -4.73 6.83 -3.30
N ASN A 58 -4.85 8.09 -3.71
CA ASN A 58 -5.44 8.46 -5.00
C ASN A 58 -4.59 7.96 -6.17
N ILE A 59 -3.27 8.10 -6.10
CA ILE A 59 -2.34 7.58 -7.13
C ILE A 59 -2.53 6.06 -7.28
N LEU A 60 -2.57 5.31 -6.17
CA LEU A 60 -2.74 3.86 -6.21
C LEU A 60 -4.09 3.46 -6.81
N ARG A 61 -5.15 4.21 -6.52
CA ARG A 61 -6.48 4.00 -7.10
C ARG A 61 -6.47 4.20 -8.62
N ASP A 62 -5.82 5.27 -9.09
CA ASP A 62 -5.70 5.56 -10.53
C ASP A 62 -4.90 4.48 -11.26
N LEU A 63 -3.82 3.99 -10.66
CA LEU A 63 -3.01 2.90 -11.20
C LEU A 63 -3.81 1.60 -11.29
N ARG A 64 -4.58 1.28 -10.27
CA ARG A 64 -5.49 0.13 -10.25
C ARG A 64 -6.54 0.26 -11.36
N ALA A 65 -7.15 1.42 -11.54
CA ALA A 65 -8.10 1.68 -12.63
C ALA A 65 -7.49 1.50 -14.02
N ARG A 66 -6.16 1.66 -14.15
CA ARG A 66 -5.39 1.39 -15.38
C ARG A 66 -4.93 -0.06 -15.48
N GLY A 67 -5.42 -0.97 -14.65
CA GLY A 67 -5.11 -2.40 -14.69
C GLY A 67 -3.77 -2.79 -14.08
N LYS A 68 -3.15 -1.92 -13.26
CA LYS A 68 -1.92 -2.25 -12.54
C LYS A 68 -2.21 -3.10 -11.31
N THR A 69 -1.34 -4.06 -11.04
CA THR A 69 -1.35 -4.83 -9.80
C THR A 69 -0.41 -4.19 -8.78
N ILE A 70 -0.90 -3.99 -7.56
CA ILE A 70 -0.12 -3.37 -6.48
C ILE A 70 -0.09 -4.33 -5.31
N LEU A 71 1.11 -4.71 -4.87
CA LEU A 71 1.34 -5.39 -3.61
C LEU A 71 1.92 -4.36 -2.63
N CYS A 72 1.19 -4.09 -1.55
CA CYS A 72 1.55 -3.09 -0.57
C CYS A 72 1.69 -3.72 0.81
N ILE A 73 2.80 -3.46 1.49
CA ILE A 73 2.97 -3.77 2.91
C ILE A 73 2.64 -2.50 3.68
N SER A 74 1.74 -2.59 4.65
CA SER A 74 1.40 -1.46 5.51
C SER A 74 0.84 -1.94 6.86
N HIS A 75 1.07 -1.16 7.89
CA HIS A 75 0.44 -1.31 9.21
C HIS A 75 -0.66 -0.26 9.45
N ASP A 76 -0.90 0.63 8.48
CA ASP A 76 -1.99 1.61 8.52
C ASP A 76 -3.31 0.97 8.08
N PHE A 77 -4.13 0.54 9.05
CA PHE A 77 -5.42 -0.07 8.78
C PHE A 77 -6.38 0.82 8.00
N ASP A 78 -6.41 2.12 8.28
CA ASP A 78 -7.30 3.04 7.57
C ASP A 78 -6.94 3.14 6.10
N PHE A 79 -5.65 3.18 5.80
CA PHE A 79 -5.15 3.16 4.43
C PHE A 79 -5.47 1.83 3.74
N VAL A 80 -5.20 0.70 4.39
CA VAL A 80 -5.44 -0.64 3.84
C VAL A 80 -6.91 -0.86 3.54
N PHE A 81 -7.81 -0.62 4.52
CA PHE A 81 -9.25 -0.83 4.33
C PHE A 81 -9.88 0.10 3.30
N ARG A 82 -9.27 1.27 3.06
CA ARG A 82 -9.75 2.23 2.06
C ARG A 82 -9.29 1.91 0.64
N HIS A 83 -8.12 1.29 0.47
CA HIS A 83 -7.47 1.19 -0.83
C HIS A 83 -7.22 -0.22 -1.33
N ALA A 84 -7.14 -1.24 -0.46
CA ALA A 84 -6.89 -2.61 -0.86
C ALA A 84 -8.17 -3.37 -1.25
N ASP A 85 -8.03 -4.35 -2.12
CA ASP A 85 -9.08 -5.31 -2.46
C ASP A 85 -9.02 -6.54 -1.56
N ARG A 86 -7.79 -6.95 -1.22
CA ARG A 86 -7.49 -8.15 -0.44
C ARG A 86 -6.42 -7.83 0.60
N ILE A 87 -6.53 -8.47 1.75
CA ILE A 87 -5.55 -8.39 2.83
C ILE A 87 -5.02 -9.79 3.09
N THR A 88 -3.71 -9.95 3.02
CA THR A 88 -3.04 -11.17 3.49
C THR A 88 -2.38 -10.86 4.83
N VAL A 89 -2.78 -11.58 5.85
CA VAL A 89 -2.22 -11.48 7.19
C VAL A 89 -1.01 -12.39 7.31
N MET A 90 0.12 -11.80 7.66
CA MET A 90 1.35 -12.53 7.95
C MET A 90 1.71 -12.43 9.44
N ARG A 91 2.13 -13.53 10.02
CA ARG A 91 2.56 -13.59 11.41
C ARG A 91 3.68 -14.61 11.59
N LEU A 92 4.75 -14.22 12.27
CA LEU A 92 5.89 -15.10 12.56
C LEU A 92 6.43 -15.82 11.31
N GLY A 93 6.52 -15.09 10.20
CA GLY A 93 7.05 -15.63 8.94
C GLY A 93 6.06 -16.49 8.13
N ASN A 94 4.83 -16.65 8.59
CA ASN A 94 3.82 -17.45 7.91
C ASN A 94 2.64 -16.60 7.42
N SER A 95 2.07 -16.97 6.28
CA SER A 95 0.79 -16.47 5.82
C SER A 95 -0.33 -17.15 6.64
N ILE A 96 -1.09 -16.35 7.37
CA ILE A 96 -2.12 -16.84 8.30
C ILE A 96 -3.49 -16.93 7.63
N ALA A 97 -3.84 -15.92 6.86
CA ALA A 97 -5.11 -15.87 6.15
C ALA A 97 -5.07 -14.80 5.05
N THR A 98 -5.90 -14.98 4.03
CA THR A 98 -6.22 -13.93 3.06
C THR A 98 -7.71 -13.65 3.11
N ARG A 99 -8.09 -12.37 3.08
CA ARG A 99 -9.48 -11.90 3.13
C ARG A 99 -9.73 -10.87 2.05
N ARG A 100 -10.94 -10.85 1.49
CA ARG A 100 -11.42 -9.70 0.71
C ARG A 100 -11.79 -8.58 1.70
N VAL A 101 -11.39 -7.35 1.42
CA VAL A 101 -11.69 -6.20 2.30
C VAL A 101 -13.19 -6.03 2.49
N ALA A 102 -13.98 -6.27 1.44
CA ALA A 102 -15.45 -6.18 1.50
C ALA A 102 -16.12 -7.27 2.38
N GLU A 103 -15.40 -8.32 2.76
CA GLU A 103 -15.93 -9.50 3.46
C GLU A 103 -15.31 -9.68 4.85
N THR A 104 -14.49 -8.74 5.31
CA THR A 104 -13.79 -8.81 6.59
C THR A 104 -13.95 -7.52 7.39
N THR A 105 -13.57 -7.56 8.65
CA THR A 105 -13.58 -6.43 9.56
C THR A 105 -12.19 -6.16 10.12
N ARG A 106 -11.99 -4.93 10.63
CA ARG A 106 -10.75 -4.57 11.32
C ARG A 106 -10.47 -5.50 12.50
N ASP A 107 -11.49 -5.83 13.28
CA ASP A 107 -11.37 -6.69 14.48
C ASP A 107 -10.95 -8.12 14.10
N GLU A 108 -11.49 -8.66 13.00
CA GLU A 108 -11.05 -9.95 12.48
C GLU A 108 -9.57 -9.92 12.09
N ILE A 109 -9.14 -8.91 11.34
CA ILE A 109 -7.73 -8.77 10.91
C ILE A 109 -6.80 -8.61 12.12
N VAL A 110 -7.17 -7.80 13.11
CA VAL A 110 -6.40 -7.66 14.36
C VAL A 110 -6.35 -8.99 15.11
N GLY A 111 -7.46 -9.72 15.20
CA GLY A 111 -7.52 -11.04 15.83
C GLY A 111 -6.60 -12.06 15.14
N LEU A 112 -6.52 -12.04 13.83
CA LEU A 112 -5.61 -12.89 13.04
C LEU A 112 -4.14 -12.52 13.29
N ILE A 113 -3.80 -11.22 13.30
CA ILE A 113 -2.44 -10.73 13.56
C ILE A 113 -1.97 -11.12 14.96
N THR A 114 -2.82 -10.94 15.98
CA THR A 114 -2.49 -11.24 17.37
C THR A 114 -2.53 -12.74 17.68
N GLY A 115 -3.22 -13.53 16.86
CA GLY A 115 -3.46 -14.95 17.09
C GLY A 115 -4.63 -15.23 18.01
N ALA A 116 -5.44 -14.23 18.36
CA ALA A 116 -6.70 -14.42 19.08
C ALA A 116 -7.74 -15.18 18.22
N ILE A 117 -7.67 -15.00 16.91
CA ILE A 117 -8.42 -15.78 15.92
C ILE A 117 -7.44 -16.68 15.16
N LYS A 118 -7.73 -17.97 15.08
CA LYS A 118 -6.96 -18.90 14.26
C LYS A 118 -7.38 -18.74 12.80
N GLY A 119 -6.42 -18.36 11.93
CA GLY A 119 -6.63 -18.39 10.50
C GLY A 119 -6.70 -19.84 10.02
N ALA A 120 -7.70 -20.19 9.23
CA ALA A 120 -7.56 -21.31 8.34
C ALA A 120 -6.58 -20.86 7.24
N ALA A 121 -5.48 -21.59 7.03
CA ALA A 121 -4.62 -21.37 5.90
C ALA A 121 -5.49 -21.49 4.64
N SER A 122 -5.79 -20.39 4.00
CA SER A 122 -6.48 -20.43 2.71
C SER A 122 -5.46 -20.92 1.70
N GLU A 123 -5.73 -22.08 1.10
CA GLU A 123 -5.00 -22.49 -0.09
C GLU A 123 -5.05 -21.34 -1.12
N PRO A 124 -3.94 -21.06 -1.80
CA PRO A 124 -3.94 -20.03 -2.84
C PRO A 124 -4.95 -20.43 -3.89
N GLU A 125 -5.96 -19.59 -4.13
CA GLU A 125 -6.83 -19.76 -5.31
C GLU A 125 -5.96 -19.80 -6.56
N PRO A 126 -6.14 -20.79 -7.45
CA PRO A 126 -5.40 -20.85 -8.70
C PRO A 126 -5.67 -19.58 -9.49
N LEU A 127 -4.61 -18.97 -9.99
CA LEU A 127 -4.68 -17.83 -10.90
C LEU A 127 -5.42 -18.28 -12.18
N SER A 128 -6.63 -17.79 -12.34
CA SER A 128 -7.40 -17.92 -13.59
C SER A 128 -7.07 -16.79 -14.56
#